data_fbc38c70ba76ab7832c33b5b04f35da2
#
_entry.id   fbc38c70ba76ab7832c33b5b04f35da2
#
_cell.length_a   1.000
_cell.length_b   1.000
_cell.length_c   1.000
_cell.angle_alpha   90.00
_cell.angle_beta   90.00
_cell.angle_gamma   90.00
#
_symmetry.space_group_name_H-M   'P 1'
#
loop_
_entity.id
_entity.type
_entity.pdbx_description
1 polymer ?
#
loop_
_entity_poly.entity_id
_entity_poly.type
_entity_poly.pdbx_seq_one_letter_code
_entity_poly.pdbx_strand_id
1 'polypeptide(L)'
;MKKALAVSVLLVSSLLSAQDKPKLVVGIVVDQMKMEYLYRFSNDFSENGFKRLMKEGYTFNNTHYNYMPTYTAPGHASIYTGTTPAVHGIVGNEWFNKATGKDMYCTDDATVSTIGDDSDKEGKMSPRNLQSSTITDELKLSTNFKGKVIGISIKDRGAILPAGHFADWAFWYSKTGAFISSTYYGEKLPDWATQFNAEKNYLKYVTKGWDLLKPKETYNESLTDNNPYEGKLYKKAPFMPYNLQDMYDANDAGILRSTPFGNNLLADFAKKAIESE
;
A
#
# COMPACT_ATOMS: atom_id res chain seq x y z
N MET A 1 -17.37 56.65 4.26
CA MET A 1 -16.28 55.85 3.67
C MET A 1 -15.84 54.70 4.58
N LYS A 2 -15.49 54.90 5.87
CA LYS A 2 -15.05 53.79 6.74
C LYS A 2 -16.08 52.65 6.95
N LYS A 3 -17.38 52.98 7.02
CA LYS A 3 -18.46 51.98 7.18
C LYS A 3 -18.70 51.16 5.88
N ALA A 4 -18.53 51.77 4.69
CA ALA A 4 -18.64 51.05 3.41
C ALA A 4 -17.46 50.09 3.21
N LEU A 5 -16.26 50.49 3.64
CA LEU A 5 -15.06 49.62 3.56
C LEU A 5 -15.20 48.37 4.46
N ALA A 6 -15.73 48.55 5.68
CA ALA A 6 -15.95 47.43 6.60
C ALA A 6 -16.98 46.42 6.08
N VAL A 7 -18.06 46.89 5.45
CA VAL A 7 -19.06 46.01 4.81
C VAL A 7 -18.48 45.28 3.61
N SER A 8 -17.64 45.94 2.79
CA SER A 8 -16.97 45.30 1.66
C SER A 8 -15.99 44.22 2.11
N VAL A 9 -15.24 44.41 3.18
CA VAL A 9 -14.32 43.40 3.75
C VAL A 9 -15.10 42.21 4.30
N LEU A 10 -16.25 42.44 4.96
CA LEU A 10 -17.11 41.37 5.46
C LEU A 10 -17.77 40.55 4.30
N LEU A 11 -18.16 41.20 3.21
CA LEU A 11 -18.70 40.53 2.03
C LEU A 11 -17.64 39.70 1.28
N VAL A 12 -16.39 40.17 1.21
CA VAL A 12 -15.29 39.41 0.60
C VAL A 12 -14.89 38.19 1.45
N SER A 13 -14.96 38.31 2.78
CA SER A 13 -14.67 37.17 3.67
C SER A 13 -15.77 36.08 3.62
N SER A 14 -17.01 36.42 3.28
CA SER A 14 -18.09 35.45 3.10
C SER A 14 -18.07 34.73 1.73
N LEU A 15 -17.27 35.23 0.76
CA LEU A 15 -17.03 34.57 -0.53
C LEU A 15 -15.86 33.60 -0.49
N LEU A 16 -15.12 33.51 0.61
CA LEU A 16 -14.21 32.41 0.88
C LEU A 16 -15.04 31.20 1.33
N SER A 17 -15.81 30.67 0.40
CA SER A 17 -16.48 29.38 0.61
C SER A 17 -15.41 28.39 1.04
N ALA A 18 -15.49 27.88 2.25
CA ALA A 18 -14.68 26.76 2.66
C ALA A 18 -14.93 25.66 1.62
N GLN A 19 -13.88 25.32 0.88
CA GLN A 19 -13.95 24.22 -0.07
C GLN A 19 -14.46 23.00 0.68
N ASP A 20 -15.52 22.37 0.17
CA ASP A 20 -16.06 21.17 0.80
C ASP A 20 -14.93 20.16 1.04
N LYS A 21 -14.80 19.75 2.29
CA LYS A 21 -13.77 18.75 2.63
C LYS A 21 -14.08 17.45 1.89
N PRO A 22 -13.08 16.80 1.27
CA PRO A 22 -13.32 15.52 0.61
C PRO A 22 -13.83 14.52 1.65
N LYS A 23 -14.85 13.75 1.28
CA LYS A 23 -15.43 12.71 2.14
C LYS A 23 -14.56 11.46 2.18
N LEU A 24 -13.81 11.21 1.11
CA LEU A 24 -12.88 10.09 0.98
C LEU A 24 -11.59 10.57 0.33
N VAL A 25 -10.46 10.17 0.90
CA VAL A 25 -9.12 10.34 0.32
C VAL A 25 -8.52 8.96 0.15
N VAL A 26 -8.11 8.62 -1.06
CA VAL A 26 -7.43 7.36 -1.38
C VAL A 26 -5.99 7.64 -1.74
N GLY A 27 -5.06 7.24 -0.90
CA GLY A 27 -3.62 7.28 -1.17
C GLY A 27 -3.16 5.96 -1.82
N ILE A 28 -2.62 6.03 -3.03
CA ILE A 28 -2.10 4.85 -3.73
C ILE A 28 -0.60 4.99 -3.87
N VAL A 29 0.16 4.07 -3.29
CA VAL A 29 1.61 3.97 -3.44
C VAL A 29 1.93 2.73 -4.26
N VAL A 30 2.58 2.94 -5.41
CA VAL A 30 3.07 1.84 -6.25
C VAL A 30 4.55 1.67 -5.95
N ASP A 31 4.86 0.69 -5.10
CA ASP A 31 6.22 0.40 -4.67
C ASP A 31 7.12 -0.02 -5.85
N GLN A 32 8.38 0.40 -5.81
CA GLN A 32 9.40 0.07 -6.81
C GLN A 32 9.09 0.56 -8.24
N MET A 33 8.09 1.41 -8.42
CA MET A 33 7.72 1.99 -9.72
C MET A 33 8.64 3.16 -10.08
N LYS A 34 9.37 3.04 -11.18
CA LYS A 34 10.16 4.14 -11.74
C LYS A 34 9.28 5.10 -12.53
N MET A 35 9.57 6.40 -12.44
CA MET A 35 8.90 7.45 -13.21
C MET A 35 8.91 7.16 -14.72
N GLU A 36 10.01 6.61 -15.23
CA GLU A 36 10.13 6.27 -16.66
C GLU A 36 9.06 5.30 -17.16
N TYR A 37 8.48 4.44 -16.28
CA TYR A 37 7.44 3.49 -16.68
C TYR A 37 6.17 4.17 -17.15
N LEU A 38 5.87 5.37 -16.65
CA LEU A 38 4.72 6.17 -17.12
C LEU A 38 4.86 6.57 -18.58
N TYR A 39 6.08 6.75 -19.07
CA TYR A 39 6.38 7.10 -20.45
C TYR A 39 6.60 5.85 -21.31
N ARG A 40 7.41 4.91 -20.82
CA ARG A 40 7.80 3.69 -21.51
C ARG A 40 6.57 2.86 -21.92
N PHE A 41 5.63 2.67 -21.00
CA PHE A 41 4.43 1.85 -21.19
C PHE A 41 3.17 2.67 -21.49
N SER A 42 3.32 3.95 -21.86
CA SER A 42 2.17 4.86 -22.03
C SER A 42 1.17 4.37 -23.08
N ASN A 43 1.63 3.70 -24.14
CA ASN A 43 0.76 3.14 -25.17
C ASN A 43 -0.08 1.97 -24.68
N ASP A 44 0.36 1.31 -23.62
CA ASP A 44 -0.28 0.13 -23.03
C ASP A 44 -1.27 0.46 -21.93
N PHE A 45 -1.22 1.70 -21.41
CA PHE A 45 -2.15 2.11 -20.36
C PHE A 45 -3.55 2.31 -20.90
N SER A 46 -4.54 1.87 -20.12
CA SER A 46 -5.94 2.20 -20.36
C SER A 46 -6.20 3.71 -20.12
N GLU A 47 -7.28 4.21 -20.72
CA GLU A 47 -7.66 5.62 -20.53
C GLU A 47 -8.07 5.93 -19.09
N ASN A 48 -8.62 4.96 -18.34
CA ASN A 48 -9.12 5.11 -16.97
C ASN A 48 -8.10 4.66 -15.91
N GLY A 49 -6.85 5.05 -16.03
CA GLY A 49 -5.80 4.72 -15.07
C GLY A 49 -4.81 5.87 -14.96
N PHE A 50 -3.54 5.56 -15.16
CA PHE A 50 -2.47 6.57 -15.15
C PHE A 50 -2.73 7.72 -16.13
N LYS A 51 -3.24 7.44 -17.35
CA LYS A 51 -3.57 8.50 -18.31
C LYS A 51 -4.59 9.49 -17.75
N ARG A 52 -5.66 8.99 -17.13
CA ARG A 52 -6.67 9.86 -16.51
C ARG A 52 -6.09 10.68 -15.39
N LEU A 53 -5.31 10.06 -14.47
CA LEU A 53 -4.70 10.77 -13.35
C LEU A 53 -3.73 11.88 -13.83
N MET A 54 -2.93 11.60 -14.86
CA MET A 54 -2.03 12.61 -15.45
C MET A 54 -2.77 13.73 -16.19
N LYS A 55 -3.92 13.42 -16.83
CA LYS A 55 -4.70 14.39 -17.61
C LYS A 55 -5.57 15.29 -16.74
N GLU A 56 -6.22 14.72 -15.73
CA GLU A 56 -7.21 15.39 -14.89
C GLU A 56 -6.65 15.87 -13.53
N GLY A 57 -5.51 15.33 -13.12
CA GLY A 57 -4.84 15.63 -11.87
C GLY A 57 -3.66 16.56 -12.02
N TYR A 58 -2.83 16.64 -10.98
CA TYR A 58 -1.58 17.40 -10.97
C TYR A 58 -0.39 16.45 -10.86
N THR A 59 0.63 16.65 -11.69
CA THR A 59 1.85 15.83 -11.70
C THR A 59 3.04 16.63 -11.16
N PHE A 60 3.67 16.11 -10.11
CA PHE A 60 4.91 16.67 -9.55
C PHE A 60 6.10 16.02 -10.27
N ASN A 61 6.66 16.69 -11.26
CA ASN A 61 7.71 16.15 -12.13
C ASN A 61 9.12 16.16 -11.51
N ASN A 62 9.31 16.82 -10.37
CA ASN A 62 10.61 16.99 -9.72
C ASN A 62 10.52 16.67 -8.22
N THR A 63 10.07 15.46 -7.91
CA THR A 63 9.98 14.97 -6.54
C THR A 63 11.06 13.93 -6.30
N HIS A 64 11.88 14.16 -5.27
CA HIS A 64 13.01 13.31 -4.92
C HIS A 64 13.04 13.01 -3.44
N TYR A 65 13.48 11.81 -3.08
CA TYR A 65 13.92 11.54 -1.72
C TYR A 65 15.30 12.17 -1.48
N ASN A 66 15.48 12.77 -0.33
CA ASN A 66 16.73 13.42 0.10
C ASN A 66 17.57 12.53 1.03
N TYR A 67 17.39 11.21 0.97
CA TYR A 67 18.10 10.23 1.79
C TYR A 67 18.33 8.93 1.00
N MET A 68 19.20 8.08 1.53
CA MET A 68 19.50 6.73 1.04
C MET A 68 19.70 5.79 2.25
N PRO A 69 19.38 4.47 2.09
CA PRO A 69 18.72 3.83 0.94
C PRO A 69 17.20 4.03 0.94
N THR A 70 16.61 4.08 -0.27
CA THR A 70 15.16 4.25 -0.47
C THR A 70 14.43 2.91 -0.53
N TYR A 71 14.57 2.10 0.50
CA TYR A 71 13.84 0.84 0.65
C TYR A 71 12.35 1.08 0.90
N THR A 72 11.54 0.01 0.80
CA THR A 72 10.09 0.05 0.96
C THR A 72 9.66 0.76 2.26
N ALA A 73 10.17 0.30 3.41
CA ALA A 73 9.73 0.83 4.70
C ALA A 73 10.10 2.31 4.91
N PRO A 74 11.36 2.75 4.72
CA PRO A 74 11.69 4.17 4.78
C PRO A 74 10.91 5.01 3.79
N GLY A 75 10.69 4.49 2.56
CA GLY A 75 9.94 5.19 1.52
C GLY A 75 8.49 5.46 1.92
N HIS A 76 7.77 4.42 2.33
CA HIS A 76 6.37 4.57 2.78
C HIS A 76 6.27 5.46 4.03
N ALA A 77 7.15 5.28 5.02
CA ALA A 77 7.19 6.14 6.18
C ALA A 77 7.43 7.60 5.81
N SER A 78 8.42 7.89 4.94
CA SER A 78 8.74 9.27 4.54
C SER A 78 7.61 9.96 3.79
N ILE A 79 6.90 9.25 2.89
CA ILE A 79 5.76 9.81 2.16
C ILE A 79 4.66 10.26 3.13
N TYR A 80 4.34 9.44 4.12
CA TYR A 80 3.20 9.69 5.01
C TYR A 80 3.55 10.52 6.24
N THR A 81 4.83 10.57 6.68
CA THR A 81 5.27 11.46 7.77
C THR A 81 5.74 12.82 7.28
N GLY A 82 6.03 12.97 5.97
CA GLY A 82 6.62 14.20 5.42
C GLY A 82 8.05 14.47 5.91
N THR A 83 8.75 13.46 6.46
CA THR A 83 10.09 13.61 7.01
C THR A 83 11.04 12.48 6.56
N THR A 84 12.23 12.41 7.12
CA THR A 84 13.30 11.49 6.72
C THR A 84 13.52 10.39 7.75
N PRO A 85 14.21 9.28 7.39
CA PRO A 85 14.55 8.20 8.32
C PRO A 85 15.23 8.65 9.62
N ALA A 86 16.01 9.72 9.59
CA ALA A 86 16.64 10.28 10.77
C ALA A 86 15.65 10.83 11.81
N VAL A 87 14.42 11.18 11.38
CA VAL A 87 13.37 11.73 12.24
C VAL A 87 12.32 10.69 12.55
N HIS A 88 11.80 9.98 11.52
CA HIS A 88 10.75 8.99 11.75
C HIS A 88 11.27 7.61 12.23
N GLY A 89 12.59 7.39 12.30
CA GLY A 89 13.20 6.21 12.91
C GLY A 89 13.23 4.95 12.04
N ILE A 90 12.53 4.91 10.90
CA ILE A 90 12.51 3.75 10.00
C ILE A 90 13.64 3.88 8.98
N VAL A 91 14.78 3.27 9.30
CA VAL A 91 16.02 3.44 8.52
C VAL A 91 16.21 2.38 7.43
N GLY A 92 15.44 1.31 7.45
CA GLY A 92 15.49 0.20 6.50
C GLY A 92 14.24 -0.67 6.62
N ASN A 93 14.14 -1.73 5.82
CA ASN A 93 13.12 -2.77 6.05
C ASN A 93 13.47 -3.58 7.31
N GLU A 94 14.75 -3.75 7.56
CA GLU A 94 15.34 -4.35 8.75
C GLU A 94 16.69 -3.69 9.04
N TRP A 95 17.10 -3.66 10.28
CA TRP A 95 18.39 -3.11 10.71
C TRP A 95 18.88 -3.73 12.02
N PHE A 96 20.18 -3.70 12.23
CA PHE A 96 20.78 -4.12 13.48
C PHE A 96 20.56 -3.07 14.57
N ASN A 97 19.86 -3.44 15.65
CA ASN A 97 19.65 -2.58 16.79
C ASN A 97 20.82 -2.72 17.78
N LYS A 98 21.67 -1.71 17.84
CA LYS A 98 22.87 -1.69 18.70
C LYS A 98 22.55 -1.79 20.19
N ALA A 99 21.40 -1.29 20.63
CA ALA A 99 21.02 -1.32 22.05
C ALA A 99 20.62 -2.73 22.51
N THR A 100 20.01 -3.52 21.63
CA THR A 100 19.57 -4.89 21.93
C THR A 100 20.54 -5.96 21.43
N GLY A 101 21.47 -5.61 20.53
CA GLY A 101 22.38 -6.55 19.88
C GLY A 101 21.69 -7.52 18.92
N LYS A 102 20.52 -7.16 18.39
CA LYS A 102 19.69 -8.02 17.52
C LYS A 102 19.23 -7.28 16.27
N ASP A 103 18.96 -8.05 15.21
CA ASP A 103 18.26 -7.53 14.06
C ASP A 103 16.80 -7.21 14.42
N MET A 104 16.29 -6.15 13.86
CA MET A 104 14.94 -5.64 14.07
C MET A 104 14.28 -5.38 12.73
N TYR A 105 13.12 -5.95 12.52
CA TYR A 105 12.29 -5.66 11.36
C TYR A 105 11.45 -4.40 11.62
N CYS A 106 11.19 -3.61 10.59
CA CYS A 106 10.64 -2.25 10.74
C CYS A 106 9.28 -2.16 11.45
N THR A 107 8.46 -3.19 11.37
CA THR A 107 7.13 -3.26 12.00
C THR A 107 7.02 -4.32 13.09
N ASP A 108 8.10 -5.03 13.42
CA ASP A 108 8.08 -6.06 14.49
C ASP A 108 7.53 -5.53 15.80
N ASP A 109 6.58 -6.28 16.36
CA ASP A 109 6.03 -6.07 17.68
C ASP A 109 5.65 -7.40 18.34
N ALA A 110 6.49 -7.89 19.23
CA ALA A 110 6.26 -9.12 19.96
C ALA A 110 5.13 -9.02 21.00
N THR A 111 4.60 -7.83 21.27
CA THR A 111 3.53 -7.59 22.25
C THR A 111 2.13 -7.80 21.68
N VAL A 112 2.02 -7.94 20.35
CA VAL A 112 0.75 -8.15 19.65
C VAL A 112 0.70 -9.56 19.03
N SER A 113 -0.49 -9.97 18.64
CA SER A 113 -0.77 -11.27 18.03
C SER A 113 -1.44 -11.12 16.67
N THR A 114 -1.36 -12.15 15.84
CA THR A 114 -2.07 -12.23 14.57
C THR A 114 -3.58 -12.33 14.78
N ILE A 115 -4.35 -11.62 13.97
CA ILE A 115 -5.78 -11.80 13.80
C ILE A 115 -6.11 -11.99 12.32
N GLY A 116 -7.02 -12.93 12.04
CA GLY A 116 -7.50 -13.23 10.69
C GLY A 116 -7.01 -14.55 10.10
N ASP A 117 -5.96 -15.13 10.65
CA ASP A 117 -5.55 -16.51 10.38
C ASP A 117 -4.78 -17.12 11.58
N ASP A 118 -4.37 -18.38 11.45
CA ASP A 118 -3.65 -19.13 12.48
C ASP A 118 -2.11 -18.91 12.43
N SER A 119 -1.63 -17.94 11.71
CA SER A 119 -0.20 -17.62 11.63
C SER A 119 0.30 -17.06 12.96
N ASP A 120 1.28 -17.71 13.57
CA ASP A 120 1.86 -17.22 14.83
C ASP A 120 2.70 -15.94 14.69
N LYS A 121 3.25 -15.68 13.50
CA LYS A 121 4.25 -14.62 13.31
C LYS A 121 3.84 -13.49 12.37
N GLU A 122 3.07 -13.79 11.33
CA GLU A 122 2.81 -12.81 10.26
C GLU A 122 2.01 -11.57 10.73
N GLY A 123 1.32 -11.67 11.88
CA GLY A 123 0.57 -10.56 12.46
C GLY A 123 1.21 -9.92 13.70
N LYS A 124 2.42 -10.32 14.12
CA LYS A 124 3.15 -9.65 15.23
C LYS A 124 3.78 -8.35 14.77
N MET A 125 2.93 -7.45 14.27
CA MET A 125 3.34 -6.22 13.60
C MET A 125 2.52 -5.02 14.10
N SER A 126 3.18 -3.87 14.28
CA SER A 126 2.54 -2.61 14.65
C SER A 126 3.38 -1.40 14.21
N PRO A 127 2.87 -0.15 14.31
CA PRO A 127 3.63 1.05 14.01
C PRO A 127 4.60 1.47 15.13
N ARG A 128 4.82 0.68 16.19
CA ARG A 128 5.58 1.08 17.39
C ARG A 128 6.98 1.61 17.12
N ASN A 129 7.62 1.20 16.03
CA ASN A 129 8.97 1.64 15.67
C ASN A 129 8.98 2.97 14.90
N LEU A 130 7.83 3.44 14.43
CA LEU A 130 7.66 4.74 13.80
C LEU A 130 7.67 5.84 14.89
N GLN A 131 8.56 6.83 14.76
CA GLN A 131 8.79 7.85 15.79
C GLN A 131 8.15 9.19 15.46
N SER A 132 7.46 9.31 14.33
CA SER A 132 6.76 10.53 13.90
C SER A 132 5.30 10.22 13.61
N SER A 133 4.42 11.21 13.80
CA SER A 133 3.05 11.14 13.30
C SER A 133 3.03 11.13 11.78
N THR A 134 1.98 10.54 11.23
CA THR A 134 1.70 10.52 9.80
C THR A 134 0.59 11.51 9.46
N ILE A 135 0.43 11.84 8.17
CA ILE A 135 -0.72 12.64 7.71
C ILE A 135 -2.05 11.99 8.10
N THR A 136 -2.09 10.67 8.21
CA THR A 136 -3.27 9.92 8.63
C THR A 136 -3.51 10.01 10.14
N ASP A 137 -2.46 10.07 10.96
CA ASP A 137 -2.55 10.40 12.37
C ASP A 137 -3.10 11.82 12.57
N GLU A 138 -2.59 12.79 11.81
CA GLU A 138 -3.07 14.17 11.84
C GLU A 138 -4.54 14.28 11.39
N LEU A 139 -4.98 13.46 10.44
CA LEU A 139 -6.39 13.36 10.06
C LEU A 139 -7.25 12.89 11.25
N LYS A 140 -6.82 11.85 11.96
CA LYS A 140 -7.53 11.36 13.16
C LYS A 140 -7.63 12.45 14.22
N LEU A 141 -6.54 13.14 14.51
CA LEU A 141 -6.49 14.23 15.48
C LEU A 141 -7.39 15.41 15.05
N SER A 142 -7.27 15.87 13.82
CA SER A 142 -8.04 17.01 13.29
C SER A 142 -9.55 16.78 13.22
N THR A 143 -9.96 15.53 13.13
CA THR A 143 -11.36 15.11 13.13
C THR A 143 -11.87 14.69 14.51
N ASN A 144 -11.05 14.85 15.55
CA ASN A 144 -11.31 14.35 16.90
C ASN A 144 -11.70 12.86 16.88
N PHE A 145 -10.91 12.05 16.15
CA PHE A 145 -11.05 10.61 15.96
C PHE A 145 -12.36 10.15 15.27
N LYS A 146 -13.10 11.07 14.64
CA LYS A 146 -14.30 10.73 13.87
C LYS A 146 -14.00 10.25 12.45
N GLY A 147 -12.87 10.69 11.86
CA GLY A 147 -12.40 10.19 10.57
C GLY A 147 -11.91 8.76 10.69
N LYS A 148 -12.13 7.94 9.66
CA LYS A 148 -11.59 6.59 9.56
C LYS A 148 -10.29 6.56 8.77
N VAL A 149 -9.37 5.70 9.20
CA VAL A 149 -8.08 5.46 8.54
C VAL A 149 -7.86 3.96 8.41
N ILE A 150 -7.68 3.49 7.19
CA ILE A 150 -7.43 2.08 6.88
C ILE A 150 -6.22 1.97 5.95
N GLY A 151 -5.19 1.28 6.38
CA GLY A 151 -4.04 0.91 5.57
C GLY A 151 -4.21 -0.48 4.96
N ILE A 152 -3.96 -0.63 3.66
CA ILE A 152 -4.09 -1.93 2.98
C ILE A 152 -2.89 -2.14 2.07
N SER A 153 -2.20 -3.27 2.20
CA SER A 153 -1.06 -3.61 1.34
C SER A 153 -0.87 -5.13 1.23
N ILE A 154 -0.07 -5.54 0.26
CA ILE A 154 0.41 -6.92 0.19
C ILE A 154 1.35 -7.24 1.37
N LYS A 155 2.12 -6.25 1.83
CA LYS A 155 3.07 -6.40 2.93
C LYS A 155 2.69 -5.50 4.11
N ASP A 156 2.87 -6.02 5.31
CA ASP A 156 2.63 -5.35 6.58
C ASP A 156 3.15 -3.90 6.61
N ARG A 157 4.42 -3.67 6.30
CA ARG A 157 5.04 -2.35 6.31
C ARG A 157 4.43 -1.35 5.33
N GLY A 158 3.89 -1.84 4.21
CA GLY A 158 3.17 -1.00 3.25
C GLY A 158 1.77 -0.60 3.72
N ALA A 159 1.17 -1.36 4.63
CA ALA A 159 -0.10 -1.03 5.26
C ALA A 159 0.09 -0.19 6.52
N ILE A 160 0.96 -0.63 7.41
CA ILE A 160 1.13 -0.11 8.78
C ILE A 160 1.75 1.28 8.79
N LEU A 161 2.88 1.46 8.08
CA LEU A 161 3.63 2.72 8.15
C LEU A 161 2.87 3.91 7.55
N PRO A 162 2.13 3.78 6.43
CA PRO A 162 1.23 4.82 5.96
C PRO A 162 0.02 5.06 6.86
N ALA A 163 -0.52 4.01 7.47
CA ALA A 163 -1.70 4.11 8.32
C ALA A 163 -1.42 4.86 9.64
N GLY A 164 -0.19 4.78 10.14
CA GLY A 164 0.23 5.48 11.35
C GLY A 164 -0.23 4.80 12.64
N HIS A 165 -0.17 5.58 13.74
CA HIS A 165 -0.42 5.08 15.09
C HIS A 165 -1.90 4.98 15.45
N PHE A 166 -2.73 5.83 14.84
CA PHE A 166 -4.15 5.98 15.20
C PHE A 166 -5.11 5.41 14.17
N ALA A 167 -4.59 4.58 13.24
CA ALA A 167 -5.44 3.92 12.26
C ALA A 167 -6.48 3.01 12.92
N ASP A 168 -7.67 2.96 12.33
CA ASP A 168 -8.70 2.02 12.74
C ASP A 168 -8.29 0.59 12.35
N TRP A 169 -7.66 0.45 11.16
CA TRP A 169 -7.16 -0.83 10.68
C TRP A 169 -5.91 -0.67 9.81
N ALA A 170 -5.04 -1.68 9.86
CA ALA A 170 -4.07 -1.98 8.82
C ALA A 170 -4.18 -3.46 8.45
N PHE A 171 -4.31 -3.76 7.14
CA PHE A 171 -4.46 -5.12 6.63
C PHE A 171 -3.33 -5.45 5.68
N TRP A 172 -2.82 -6.68 5.77
CA TRP A 172 -1.84 -7.19 4.81
C TRP A 172 -2.10 -8.65 4.46
N TYR A 173 -1.62 -9.05 3.30
CA TYR A 173 -1.89 -10.38 2.76
C TYR A 173 -0.95 -11.42 3.35
N SER A 174 -1.48 -12.49 3.94
CA SER A 174 -0.72 -13.59 4.51
C SER A 174 -0.42 -14.69 3.47
N LYS A 175 0.48 -15.60 3.82
CA LYS A 175 0.78 -16.79 3.01
C LYS A 175 -0.40 -17.77 2.93
N THR A 176 -1.35 -17.69 3.83
CA THR A 176 -2.56 -18.53 3.82
C THR A 176 -3.58 -18.08 2.78
N GLY A 177 -3.40 -16.90 2.18
CA GLY A 177 -4.36 -16.33 1.23
C GLY A 177 -5.37 -15.37 1.85
N ALA A 178 -5.25 -15.11 3.15
CA ALA A 178 -6.12 -14.18 3.88
C ALA A 178 -5.51 -12.77 3.97
N PHE A 179 -6.34 -11.74 4.06
CA PHE A 179 -5.94 -10.45 4.62
C PHE A 179 -6.03 -10.52 6.13
N ILE A 180 -4.91 -10.29 6.79
CA ILE A 180 -4.74 -10.35 8.23
C ILE A 180 -4.44 -8.97 8.81
N SER A 181 -4.49 -8.89 10.13
CA SER A 181 -4.09 -7.73 10.91
C SER A 181 -3.41 -8.17 12.21
N SER A 182 -3.26 -7.27 13.16
CA SER A 182 -2.75 -7.56 14.50
C SER A 182 -3.68 -7.07 15.60
N THR A 183 -3.50 -7.61 16.78
CA THR A 183 -4.22 -7.15 17.99
C THR A 183 -3.91 -5.71 18.40
N TYR A 184 -2.99 -5.04 17.71
CA TYR A 184 -2.80 -3.59 17.82
C TYR A 184 -4.04 -2.80 17.41
N TYR A 185 -4.74 -3.26 16.35
CA TYR A 185 -5.88 -2.57 15.76
C TYR A 185 -7.24 -3.04 16.30
N GLY A 186 -7.32 -4.27 16.82
CA GLY A 186 -8.56 -4.81 17.35
C GLY A 186 -8.41 -6.26 17.80
N GLU A 187 -9.44 -6.81 18.44
CA GLU A 187 -9.43 -8.19 18.93
C GLU A 187 -9.78 -9.21 17.84
N LYS A 188 -10.56 -8.81 16.84
CA LYS A 188 -10.98 -9.64 15.70
C LYS A 188 -11.14 -8.79 14.45
N LEU A 189 -11.03 -9.40 13.29
CA LEU A 189 -11.29 -8.71 12.02
C LEU A 189 -12.74 -8.21 11.96
N PRO A 190 -13.02 -7.08 11.27
CA PRO A 190 -14.37 -6.68 10.92
C PRO A 190 -15.09 -7.79 10.12
N ASP A 191 -16.40 -7.87 10.26
CA ASP A 191 -17.19 -8.93 9.63
C ASP A 191 -17.02 -8.95 8.10
N TRP A 192 -16.93 -7.78 7.46
CA TRP A 192 -16.72 -7.69 6.02
C TRP A 192 -15.35 -8.26 5.57
N ALA A 193 -14.29 -8.07 6.37
CA ALA A 193 -12.98 -8.63 6.08
C ALA A 193 -12.94 -10.14 6.30
N THR A 194 -13.59 -10.62 7.36
CA THR A 194 -13.78 -12.05 7.63
C THR A 194 -14.53 -12.72 6.48
N GLN A 195 -15.62 -12.10 5.99
CA GLN A 195 -16.38 -12.60 4.84
C GLN A 195 -15.54 -12.64 3.57
N PHE A 196 -14.80 -11.57 3.26
CA PHE A 196 -13.91 -11.51 2.10
C PHE A 196 -12.88 -12.66 2.12
N ASN A 197 -12.28 -12.92 3.28
CA ASN A 197 -11.32 -14.03 3.44
C ASN A 197 -11.99 -15.39 3.24
N ALA A 198 -13.21 -15.59 3.75
CA ALA A 198 -13.96 -16.83 3.61
C ALA A 198 -14.31 -17.17 2.14
N GLU A 199 -14.48 -16.17 1.28
CA GLU A 199 -14.74 -16.34 -0.15
C GLU A 199 -13.54 -16.90 -0.91
N LYS A 200 -12.31 -16.86 -0.35
CA LYS A 200 -11.08 -17.36 -0.97
C LYS A 200 -10.87 -16.86 -2.41
N ASN A 201 -11.15 -15.59 -2.63
CA ASN A 201 -11.11 -14.94 -3.96
C ASN A 201 -9.76 -15.09 -4.68
N TYR A 202 -8.68 -15.38 -3.97
CA TYR A 202 -7.37 -15.65 -4.53
C TYR A 202 -7.33 -16.89 -5.43
N LEU A 203 -8.20 -17.90 -5.20
CA LEU A 203 -8.23 -19.14 -5.98
C LEU A 203 -8.58 -18.89 -7.45
N LYS A 204 -9.42 -17.90 -7.76
CA LYS A 204 -9.74 -17.54 -9.16
C LYS A 204 -8.51 -17.18 -9.98
N TYR A 205 -7.51 -16.56 -9.35
CA TYR A 205 -6.27 -16.17 -10.00
C TYR A 205 -5.29 -17.33 -10.12
N VAL A 206 -5.22 -18.18 -9.11
CA VAL A 206 -4.43 -19.43 -9.16
C VAL A 206 -4.90 -20.32 -10.31
N THR A 207 -6.20 -20.54 -10.43
CA THR A 207 -6.79 -21.39 -11.49
C THR A 207 -6.59 -20.79 -12.89
N LYS A 208 -6.64 -19.46 -13.01
CA LYS A 208 -6.45 -18.78 -14.29
C LYS A 208 -5.04 -18.95 -14.87
N GLY A 209 -4.01 -19.05 -14.00
CA GLY A 209 -2.62 -18.97 -14.42
C GLY A 209 -2.20 -17.54 -14.81
N TRP A 210 -0.93 -17.38 -15.17
CA TRP A 210 -0.40 -16.09 -15.61
C TRP A 210 0.23 -16.22 -16.99
N ASP A 211 -0.37 -15.56 -17.96
CA ASP A 211 0.05 -15.52 -19.35
C ASP A 211 0.20 -14.08 -19.86
N LEU A 212 0.77 -13.93 -21.04
CA LEU A 212 0.90 -12.65 -21.71
C LEU A 212 -0.49 -12.01 -21.93
N LEU A 213 -0.60 -10.71 -21.73
CA LEU A 213 -1.85 -9.96 -21.98
C LEU A 213 -2.05 -9.64 -23.46
N LYS A 214 -0.98 -9.62 -24.24
CA LYS A 214 -0.93 -9.24 -25.64
C LYS A 214 -0.11 -10.25 -26.46
N PRO A 215 -0.17 -10.21 -27.78
CA PRO A 215 0.72 -11.01 -28.61
C PRO A 215 2.19 -10.73 -28.29
N LYS A 216 3.02 -11.77 -28.25
CA LYS A 216 4.43 -11.70 -27.79
C LYS A 216 5.25 -10.66 -28.55
N GLU A 217 5.00 -10.52 -29.84
CA GLU A 217 5.68 -9.57 -30.73
C GLU A 217 5.41 -8.11 -30.43
N THR A 218 4.41 -7.80 -29.60
CA THR A 218 4.10 -6.42 -29.20
C THR A 218 4.89 -5.94 -27.99
N TYR A 219 5.62 -6.85 -27.32
CA TYR A 219 6.45 -6.51 -26.14
C TYR A 219 7.86 -6.09 -26.59
N ASN A 220 8.01 -4.84 -26.99
CA ASN A 220 9.25 -4.27 -27.48
C ASN A 220 9.83 -3.15 -26.59
N GLU A 221 9.15 -2.82 -25.50
CA GLU A 221 9.61 -1.83 -24.51
C GLU A 221 10.58 -2.40 -23.47
N SER A 222 10.77 -3.71 -23.46
CA SER A 222 11.61 -4.45 -22.49
C SER A 222 12.71 -5.23 -23.21
N LEU A 223 13.63 -5.79 -22.43
CA LEU A 223 14.65 -6.71 -22.91
C LEU A 223 14.01 -8.04 -23.35
N THR A 224 14.82 -8.91 -23.98
CA THR A 224 14.37 -10.23 -24.40
C THR A 224 13.86 -11.06 -23.22
N ASP A 225 12.82 -11.85 -23.46
CA ASP A 225 12.11 -12.70 -22.49
C ASP A 225 13.04 -13.64 -21.68
N ASN A 226 14.05 -14.19 -22.31
CA ASN A 226 15.06 -15.01 -21.62
C ASN A 226 16.26 -14.15 -21.22
N ASN A 227 16.12 -13.39 -20.14
CA ASN A 227 17.16 -12.49 -19.64
C ASN A 227 17.90 -13.14 -18.44
N PRO A 228 19.24 -13.23 -18.45
CA PRO A 228 20.00 -13.84 -17.36
C PRO A 228 19.91 -13.08 -16.01
N TYR A 229 19.45 -11.82 -16.05
CA TYR A 229 19.27 -11.00 -14.85
C TYR A 229 17.87 -11.14 -14.22
N GLU A 230 16.95 -11.85 -14.89
CA GLU A 230 15.61 -12.08 -14.34
C GLU A 230 15.60 -13.23 -13.33
N GLY A 231 14.88 -12.99 -12.22
CA GLY A 231 14.63 -14.02 -11.23
C GLY A 231 13.62 -15.07 -11.76
N LYS A 232 13.74 -16.28 -11.29
CA LYS A 232 12.78 -17.35 -11.60
C LYS A 232 11.62 -17.28 -10.63
N LEU A 233 10.39 -17.23 -11.16
CA LEU A 233 9.21 -17.37 -10.33
C LEU A 233 9.19 -18.78 -9.69
N TYR A 234 9.27 -18.83 -8.36
CA TYR A 234 9.28 -20.07 -7.57
C TYR A 234 10.27 -21.14 -8.10
N LYS A 235 11.46 -20.72 -8.51
CA LYS A 235 12.51 -21.60 -9.09
C LYS A 235 12.13 -22.27 -10.42
N LYS A 236 11.01 -21.89 -11.03
CA LYS A 236 10.60 -22.33 -12.38
C LYS A 236 11.30 -21.48 -13.46
N ALA A 237 11.02 -21.76 -14.72
CA ALA A 237 11.56 -20.97 -15.82
C ALA A 237 11.18 -19.49 -15.72
N PRO A 238 12.04 -18.55 -16.17
CA PRO A 238 11.79 -17.11 -16.05
C PRO A 238 10.78 -16.55 -17.07
N PHE A 239 10.20 -17.38 -17.93
CA PHE A 239 9.32 -16.96 -19.02
C PHE A 239 7.92 -17.57 -18.92
N MET A 240 6.96 -16.84 -19.47
CA MET A 240 5.54 -17.21 -19.53
C MET A 240 5.25 -18.22 -20.64
N PRO A 241 4.13 -18.96 -20.53
CA PRO A 241 3.10 -18.86 -19.48
C PRO A 241 3.48 -19.57 -18.17
N TYR A 242 2.96 -19.07 -17.04
CA TYR A 242 3.09 -19.72 -15.74
C TYR A 242 1.78 -20.42 -15.36
N ASN A 243 1.84 -21.73 -15.17
CA ASN A 243 0.76 -22.47 -14.53
C ASN A 243 0.83 -22.25 -13.02
N LEU A 244 0.03 -21.31 -12.51
CA LEU A 244 0.04 -20.99 -11.08
C LEU A 244 -0.57 -22.10 -10.23
N GLN A 245 -1.43 -22.96 -10.81
CA GLN A 245 -1.99 -24.12 -10.12
C GLN A 245 -0.90 -25.13 -9.75
N ASP A 246 0.07 -25.37 -10.64
CA ASP A 246 1.21 -26.25 -10.37
C ASP A 246 2.21 -25.69 -9.36
N MET A 247 2.14 -24.38 -9.13
CA MET A 247 3.01 -23.65 -8.20
C MET A 247 2.33 -23.38 -6.87
N TYR A 248 1.01 -23.49 -6.83
CA TYR A 248 0.21 -23.26 -5.65
C TYR A 248 0.40 -24.41 -4.66
N ASP A 249 0.67 -24.03 -3.43
CA ASP A 249 0.57 -24.91 -2.26
C ASP A 249 -0.61 -24.44 -1.42
N ALA A 250 -1.47 -25.37 -1.01
CA ALA A 250 -2.63 -25.07 -0.17
C ALA A 250 -2.25 -24.41 1.16
N ASN A 251 -1.00 -24.58 1.60
CA ASN A 251 -0.44 -23.94 2.80
C ASN A 251 0.35 -22.66 2.50
N ASP A 252 0.54 -22.30 1.21
CA ASP A 252 1.25 -21.10 0.79
C ASP A 252 0.61 -20.45 -0.45
N ALA A 253 -0.44 -19.67 -0.21
CA ALA A 253 -1.05 -18.80 -1.22
C ALA A 253 -0.20 -17.55 -1.53
N GLY A 254 0.97 -17.43 -0.88
CA GLY A 254 1.89 -16.31 -1.05
C GLY A 254 2.45 -16.14 -2.44
N ILE A 255 2.33 -17.14 -3.33
CA ILE A 255 2.72 -17.02 -4.74
C ILE A 255 2.10 -15.81 -5.43
N LEU A 256 0.86 -15.44 -5.08
CA LEU A 256 0.19 -14.28 -5.67
C LEU A 256 0.89 -12.95 -5.35
N ARG A 257 1.66 -12.89 -4.27
CA ARG A 257 2.49 -11.70 -3.92
C ARG A 257 3.52 -11.35 -5.01
N SER A 258 3.92 -12.35 -5.80
CA SER A 258 4.92 -12.24 -6.87
C SER A 258 4.30 -12.18 -8.27
N THR A 259 3.01 -11.94 -8.37
CA THR A 259 2.26 -11.85 -9.63
C THR A 259 1.42 -10.57 -9.69
N PRO A 260 0.99 -10.11 -10.88
CA PRO A 260 0.07 -8.97 -11.00
C PRO A 260 -1.26 -9.20 -10.26
N PHE A 261 -1.65 -10.45 -10.06
CA PHE A 261 -2.91 -10.80 -9.40
C PHE A 261 -2.95 -10.45 -7.92
N GLY A 262 -1.78 -10.32 -7.27
CA GLY A 262 -1.69 -9.77 -5.93
C GLY A 262 -2.25 -8.33 -5.88
N ASN A 263 -1.93 -7.49 -6.88
CA ASN A 263 -2.46 -6.14 -6.97
C ASN A 263 -3.98 -6.13 -7.25
N ASN A 264 -4.47 -7.06 -8.08
CA ASN A 264 -5.90 -7.16 -8.34
C ASN A 264 -6.67 -7.55 -7.08
N LEU A 265 -6.17 -8.54 -6.35
CA LEU A 265 -6.77 -8.98 -5.09
C LEU A 265 -6.75 -7.87 -4.03
N LEU A 266 -5.64 -7.12 -3.96
CA LEU A 266 -5.51 -5.95 -3.10
C LEU A 266 -6.56 -4.88 -3.43
N ALA A 267 -6.75 -4.59 -4.72
CA ALA A 267 -7.76 -3.63 -5.18
C ALA A 267 -9.20 -4.09 -4.87
N ASP A 268 -9.48 -5.39 -5.00
CA ASP A 268 -10.79 -5.96 -4.65
C ASP A 268 -11.05 -5.81 -3.14
N PHE A 269 -10.05 -6.10 -2.30
CA PHE A 269 -10.16 -5.91 -0.84
C PHE A 269 -10.33 -4.43 -0.45
N ALA A 270 -9.58 -3.52 -1.10
CA ALA A 270 -9.68 -2.09 -0.84
C ALA A 270 -11.07 -1.52 -1.23
N LYS A 271 -11.64 -1.95 -2.35
CA LYS A 271 -13.01 -1.59 -2.74
C LYS A 271 -14.02 -2.07 -1.69
N LYS A 272 -13.88 -3.33 -1.24
CA LYS A 272 -14.75 -3.88 -0.20
C LYS A 272 -14.65 -3.07 1.11
N ALA A 273 -13.45 -2.64 1.50
CA ALA A 273 -13.27 -1.76 2.64
C ALA A 273 -14.02 -0.42 2.48
N ILE A 274 -13.88 0.25 1.32
CA ILE A 274 -14.56 1.53 1.03
C ILE A 274 -16.09 1.38 1.07
N GLU A 275 -16.62 0.25 0.60
CA GLU A 275 -18.07 -0.01 0.56
C GLU A 275 -18.64 -0.36 1.93
N SER A 276 -17.81 -0.84 2.86
CA SER A 276 -18.24 -1.39 4.14
C SER A 276 -18.06 -0.42 5.31
N GLU A 277 -17.20 0.60 5.16
CA GLU A 277 -16.82 1.53 6.23
C GLU A 277 -17.29 2.95 5.94
#